data_1cb720f21b0fe8988d172c66bd383991
#
_entry.id   1cb720f21b0fe8988d172c66bd383991
#
_cell.length_a   1.000
_cell.length_b   1.000
_cell.length_c   1.000
_cell.angle_alpha   90.00
_cell.angle_beta   90.00
_cell.angle_gamma   90.00
#
_symmetry.space_group_name_H-M   'P 1'
#
loop_
_entity.id
_entity.type
_entity.pdbx_description
1 polymer ?
#
loop_
_entity_poly.entity_id
_entity_poly.type
_entity_poly.pdbx_seq_one_letter_code
_entity_poly.pdbx_strand_id
1 'polypeptide(L)'
;MKNVKIRLLTDFGTYIWLTINYFSKRYGGGVDNYCLTDNARLATAVPLKDARKWMREAKTLARFDGDVIEKGEYVLNGKPTTLAAAGLINSK
;
A
#
# COMPACT_ATOMS: atom_id res chain seq x y z
N MET A 1 -2.61 12.52 -11.79
CA MET A 1 -2.33 11.08 -11.64
C MET A 1 -2.93 10.62 -10.32
N LYS A 2 -3.68 9.53 -10.34
CA LYS A 2 -4.31 9.02 -9.12
C LYS A 2 -3.34 8.17 -8.33
N ASN A 3 -3.45 8.25 -7.01
CA ASN A 3 -2.69 7.41 -6.10
C ASN A 3 -3.66 6.53 -5.33
N VAL A 4 -3.19 5.36 -4.93
CA VAL A 4 -3.99 4.43 -4.16
C VAL A 4 -3.30 4.08 -2.86
N LYS A 5 -4.09 3.80 -1.83
CA LYS A 5 -3.58 3.26 -0.58
C LYS A 5 -3.62 1.74 -0.64
N ILE A 6 -2.79 1.09 0.13
CA ILE A 6 -2.70 -0.36 0.18
C ILE A 6 -3.11 -0.83 1.56
N ARG A 7 -4.07 -1.75 1.60
CA ARG A 7 -4.49 -2.39 2.85
C ARG A 7 -4.51 -3.89 2.69
N LEU A 8 -4.28 -4.58 3.78
CA LEU A 8 -4.29 -6.03 3.85
C LEU A 8 -5.37 -6.46 4.84
N LEU A 9 -6.18 -7.44 4.44
CA LEU A 9 -7.17 -8.04 5.33
C LEU A 9 -6.53 -9.23 6.02
N THR A 10 -6.50 -9.20 7.35
CA THR A 10 -5.95 -10.30 8.14
C THR A 10 -6.99 -11.39 8.35
N ASP A 11 -6.56 -12.55 8.80
CA ASP A 11 -7.45 -13.66 9.13
C ASP A 11 -8.35 -13.38 10.35
N PHE A 12 -8.05 -12.33 11.10
CA PHE A 12 -8.91 -11.85 12.19
C PHE A 12 -10.00 -10.90 11.70
N GLY A 13 -10.06 -10.62 10.40
CA GLY A 13 -11.06 -9.70 9.85
C GLY A 13 -10.72 -8.22 10.02
N THR A 14 -9.49 -7.91 10.38
CA THR A 14 -9.04 -6.53 10.54
C THR A 14 -8.21 -6.09 9.35
N TYR A 15 -8.18 -4.78 9.09
CA TYR A 15 -7.34 -4.20 8.04
C TYR A 15 -6.09 -3.60 8.63
N ILE A 16 -4.96 -3.85 7.96
CA ILE A 16 -3.71 -3.16 8.22
C ILE A 16 -3.28 -2.43 6.94
N TRP A 17 -2.69 -1.26 7.11
CA TRP A 17 -2.41 -0.33 6.02
C TRP A 17 -0.92 -0.09 5.89
N LEU A 18 -0.46 0.04 4.65
CA LEU A 18 0.93 0.41 4.39
C LEU A 18 1.13 1.90 4.63
N THR A 19 2.11 2.23 5.45
CA THR A 19 2.56 3.60 5.65
C THR A 19 4.05 3.69 5.31
N ILE A 20 4.41 4.71 4.56
CA ILE A 20 5.76 4.89 4.02
C ILE A 20 6.29 6.24 4.49
N ASN A 21 7.48 6.23 5.07
CA ASN A 21 8.18 7.46 5.41
C ASN A 21 9.16 7.79 4.31
N TYR A 22 9.01 9.00 3.74
CA TYR A 22 9.91 9.51 2.72
C TYR A 22 10.84 10.53 3.34
N PHE A 23 12.11 10.47 3.01
CA PHE A 23 13.01 11.53 3.39
C PHE A 23 13.02 12.63 2.34
N SER A 24 13.41 13.82 2.77
CA SER A 24 13.32 15.03 1.97
C SER A 24 14.16 14.94 0.70
N LYS A 25 13.66 15.52 -0.39
CA LYS A 25 14.42 15.70 -1.63
C LYS A 25 15.73 16.46 -1.41
N ARG A 26 15.78 17.28 -0.37
CA ARG A 26 16.96 18.03 0.02
C ARG A 26 18.16 17.12 0.30
N TYR A 27 17.90 15.90 0.74
CA TYR A 27 18.91 14.90 1.03
C TYR A 27 18.93 13.77 0.00
N GLY A 28 18.48 14.04 -1.21
CA GLY A 28 18.47 13.08 -2.29
C GLY A 28 17.11 12.44 -2.56
N GLY A 29 16.17 12.58 -1.66
CA GLY A 29 14.84 11.96 -1.78
C GLY A 29 14.87 10.45 -1.66
N GLY A 30 13.72 9.86 -1.39
CA GLY A 30 13.58 8.41 -1.35
C GLY A 30 12.78 7.93 -0.15
N VAL A 31 12.77 6.61 0.02
CA VAL A 31 12.04 5.97 1.10
C VAL A 31 12.99 5.70 2.26
N ASP A 32 12.68 6.25 3.42
CA ASP A 32 13.44 6.01 4.63
C ASP A 32 13.08 4.65 5.23
N ASN A 33 11.79 4.45 5.47
CA ASN A 33 11.30 3.16 5.93
C ASN A 33 9.81 3.03 5.60
N TYR A 34 9.26 1.85 5.81
CA TYR A 34 7.84 1.61 5.70
C TYR A 34 7.43 0.55 6.73
N CYS A 35 6.16 0.61 7.12
CA CYS A 35 5.61 -0.33 8.09
C CYS A 35 4.11 -0.49 7.86
N LEU A 36 3.49 -1.39 8.63
CA LEU A 36 2.05 -1.61 8.60
C LEU A 36 1.43 -0.99 9.84
N THR A 37 0.25 -0.40 9.67
CA THR A 37 -0.48 0.26 10.76
C THR A 37 -1.96 -0.11 10.67
N ASP A 38 -2.62 -0.18 11.82
CA ASP A 38 -4.07 -0.36 11.88
C ASP A 38 -4.83 0.96 11.70
N ASN A 39 -4.12 2.08 11.63
CA ASN A 39 -4.73 3.40 11.48
C ASN A 39 -4.77 3.80 10.01
N ALA A 40 -5.98 3.74 9.41
CA ALA A 40 -6.16 4.09 8.00
C ALA A 40 -5.72 5.52 7.65
N ARG A 41 -5.74 6.43 8.62
CA ARG A 41 -5.33 7.82 8.40
C ARG A 41 -3.84 7.96 8.14
N LEU A 42 -3.05 7.01 8.62
CA LEU A 42 -1.60 7.02 8.42
C LEU A 42 -1.19 6.32 7.13
N ALA A 43 -2.14 5.73 6.40
CA ALA A 43 -1.84 5.04 5.16
C ALA A 43 -1.29 6.02 4.11
N THR A 44 -0.24 5.60 3.43
CA THR A 44 0.39 6.41 2.39
C THR A 44 -0.21 6.05 1.03
N ALA A 45 -0.67 7.05 0.29
CA ALA A 45 -1.11 6.85 -1.09
C ALA A 45 0.11 6.74 -1.99
N VAL A 46 0.16 5.71 -2.82
CA VAL A 46 1.28 5.45 -3.72
C VAL A 46 0.84 5.60 -5.18
N PRO A 47 1.76 6.00 -6.07
CA PRO A 47 1.43 6.10 -7.49
C PRO A 47 1.00 4.75 -8.05
N LEU A 48 0.06 4.76 -9.00
CA LEU A 48 -0.44 3.53 -9.62
C LEU A 48 0.67 2.67 -10.21
N LYS A 49 1.67 3.29 -10.81
CA LYS A 49 2.79 2.56 -11.42
C LYS A 49 3.60 1.74 -10.41
N ASP A 50 3.60 2.15 -9.14
CA ASP A 50 4.35 1.49 -8.08
C ASP A 50 3.45 0.63 -7.18
N ALA A 51 2.15 0.64 -7.40
CA ALA A 51 1.19 0.02 -6.48
C ALA A 51 1.40 -1.48 -6.32
N ARG A 52 1.69 -2.19 -7.42
CA ARG A 52 1.94 -3.64 -7.35
C ARG A 52 3.19 -3.97 -6.54
N LYS A 53 4.24 -3.15 -6.71
CA LYS A 53 5.47 -3.29 -5.96
C LYS A 53 5.19 -3.12 -4.46
N TRP A 54 4.48 -2.07 -4.10
CA TRP A 54 4.17 -1.79 -2.70
C TRP A 54 3.20 -2.81 -2.09
N MET A 55 2.27 -3.33 -2.89
CA MET A 55 1.41 -4.42 -2.42
C MET A 55 2.24 -5.65 -2.07
N ARG A 56 3.21 -5.99 -2.90
CA ARG A 56 4.10 -7.12 -2.66
C ARG A 56 4.96 -6.89 -1.41
N GLU A 57 5.50 -5.69 -1.26
CA GLU A 57 6.28 -5.33 -0.08
C GLU A 57 5.45 -5.39 1.20
N ALA A 58 4.20 -4.91 1.15
CA ALA A 58 3.30 -4.95 2.29
C ALA A 58 2.99 -6.39 2.71
N LYS A 59 2.72 -7.27 1.75
CA LYS A 59 2.45 -8.68 2.04
C LYS A 59 3.68 -9.38 2.63
N THR A 60 4.87 -9.07 2.13
CA THR A 60 6.11 -9.62 2.64
C THR A 60 6.35 -9.19 4.08
N LEU A 61 6.13 -7.90 4.36
CA LEU A 61 6.29 -7.36 5.70
C LEU A 61 5.31 -7.97 6.69
N ALA A 62 4.05 -8.13 6.28
CA ALA A 62 3.03 -8.77 7.11
C ALA A 62 3.40 -10.21 7.46
N ARG A 63 3.88 -10.95 6.48
CA ARG A 63 4.32 -12.34 6.67
C ARG A 63 5.50 -12.39 7.64
N PHE A 64 6.42 -11.48 7.51
CA PHE A 64 7.58 -11.37 8.38
C PHE A 64 7.14 -11.09 9.83
N ASP A 65 6.08 -10.29 9.99
CA ASP A 65 5.53 -9.97 11.32
C ASP A 65 4.63 -11.09 11.87
N GLY A 66 4.43 -12.19 11.11
CA GLY A 66 3.63 -13.31 11.56
C GLY A 66 2.14 -13.19 11.27
N ASP A 67 1.72 -12.21 10.49
CA ASP A 67 0.32 -12.04 10.12
C ASP A 67 -0.07 -12.99 8.99
N VAL A 68 -1.29 -13.52 9.09
CA VAL A 68 -1.90 -14.30 8.01
C VAL A 68 -2.81 -13.38 7.23
N ILE A 69 -2.54 -13.22 5.94
CA ILE A 69 -3.25 -12.27 5.08
C ILE A 69 -4.24 -13.01 4.19
N GLU A 70 -5.52 -12.65 4.32
CA GLU A 70 -6.59 -13.20 3.47
C GLU A 70 -6.53 -12.62 2.07
N LYS A 71 -6.34 -11.29 1.97
CA LYS A 71 -6.21 -10.60 0.68
C LYS A 71 -5.61 -9.23 0.86
N GLY A 72 -5.04 -8.71 -0.23
CA GLY A 72 -4.60 -7.33 -0.32
C GLY A 72 -5.56 -6.54 -1.20
N GLU A 73 -5.79 -5.27 -0.86
CA GLU A 73 -6.69 -4.40 -1.60
C GLU A 73 -6.04 -3.04 -1.85
N TYR A 74 -6.35 -2.48 -3.02
CA TYR A 74 -6.04 -1.09 -3.34
C TYR A 74 -7.26 -0.25 -3.02
N VAL A 75 -7.06 0.89 -2.39
CA VAL A 75 -8.15 1.76 -1.93
C VAL A 75 -8.00 3.14 -2.54
N LEU A 76 -9.06 3.60 -3.22
CA LEU A 76 -9.13 4.93 -3.81
C LEU A 76 -10.37 5.63 -3.26
N ASN A 77 -10.17 6.82 -2.68
CA ASN A 77 -11.26 7.61 -2.09
C ASN A 77 -12.07 6.82 -1.04
N GLY A 78 -11.38 6.00 -0.25
CA GLY A 78 -12.02 5.23 0.81
C GLY A 78 -12.71 3.96 0.37
N LYS A 79 -12.64 3.61 -0.93
CA LYS A 79 -13.30 2.42 -1.48
C LYS A 79 -12.29 1.48 -2.12
N PRO A 80 -12.46 0.16 -1.94
CA PRO A 80 -11.60 -0.79 -2.63
C PRO A 80 -11.78 -0.68 -4.14
N THR A 81 -10.69 -0.83 -4.87
CA THR A 81 -10.69 -0.72 -6.33
C THR A 81 -9.66 -1.67 -6.91
N THR A 82 -9.67 -1.80 -8.23
CA THR A 82 -8.60 -2.49 -8.96
C THR A 82 -7.69 -1.44 -9.59
N LEU A 83 -6.49 -1.82 -9.95
CA LEU A 83 -5.57 -0.90 -10.61
C LEU A 83 -6.12 -0.44 -11.96
N ALA A 84 -6.79 -1.33 -12.69
CA ALA A 84 -7.42 -0.97 -13.97
C ALA A 84 -8.53 0.06 -13.77
N ALA A 85 -9.39 -0.14 -12.75
CA ALA A 85 -10.47 0.80 -12.46
C ALA A 85 -9.93 2.15 -11.96
N ALA A 86 -8.77 2.14 -11.29
CA ALA A 86 -8.15 3.38 -10.82
C ALA A 86 -7.41 4.14 -11.92
N GLY A 87 -7.26 3.55 -13.10
CA GLY A 87 -6.68 4.23 -14.25
C GLY A 87 -5.33 3.71 -14.72
N LEU A 88 -4.84 2.60 -14.15
CA LEU A 88 -3.59 2.02 -14.63
C LEU A 88 -3.82 1.38 -15.99
N ILE A 89 -3.07 1.83 -16.99
CA ILE A 89 -3.11 1.27 -18.33
C ILE A 89 -2.01 0.21 -18.42
N ASN A 90 -2.43 -1.03 -18.75
CA ASN A 90 -1.46 -2.08 -19.01
C ASN A 90 -0.90 -1.86 -20.42
N SER A 91 0.35 -1.44 -20.49
CA SER A 91 1.03 -1.48 -21.76
C SER A 91 1.72 -2.83 -21.89
N LYS A 92 1.53 -3.41 -23.00
CA LYS A 92 2.18 -4.66 -23.32
C LYS A 92 3.52 -4.42 -23.97
#